data_9c5ec023e0e4829656d19ee2db536b8b
#
_entry.id   9c5ec023e0e4829656d19ee2db536b8b
#
_cell.length_a   1.000
_cell.length_b   1.000
_cell.length_c   1.000
_cell.angle_alpha   90.00
_cell.angle_beta   90.00
_cell.angle_gamma   90.00
#
_symmetry.space_group_name_H-M   'P 1'
#
loop_
_entity.id
_entity.type
_entity.pdbx_description
1 polymer ?
#
loop_
_entity_poly.entity_id
_entity_poly.type
_entity_poly.pdbx_seq_one_letter_code
_entity_poly.pdbx_strand_id
1 'polypeptide(L)'
;SQSDGKFSIVIPLSDENDTLTFSMVGYEELSLPIKRIHQEKLQVFRLIQKTTMMNTVSISTGKLVERSFGIKKSRTLIHLLDGSMNQNDIFEIAQLIKSDTGLSKITSVNLFINQPRKDSGTFRINFYALENNLPGERLFEKSIVQTKKIQEGWMKFDLNEYGVYLKGDFVVALEFIPSGKRNVPIYYELKLGGSSKSFVRTSSQGDWSVPPHHYRLYITALVADDHRNKKVEDVEEQETTPDTVMYSKSVKDSFSIFIHVPGNYNKRKFRNYPVVYLLDANVYFDQISTMIHESETDAILVSIGYRDFIEMDSLRNRDYTFPPVLNQVGFAASGGADSFLKFIKEELMPYINVAYAVDTSNQTLMGHSLGGYFVLYTLLESFRNNNCGFRNYIAASPSLDYADKYLLNQFQDLTVHALGQKKLLVTFGGKEDGEDGGSETIGMDNFKILTGCLSGKEDSGLTITDVVFPTFRHMDTAIPTFGKAILEMVRRE
;
A
#
# COMPACT_ATOMS: atom_id res chain seq x y z
N SER A 1 -12.92 17.65 -24.11
CA SER A 1 -12.98 18.17 -25.50
C SER A 1 -13.32 17.06 -26.48
N GLN A 2 -13.95 17.38 -27.58
CA GLN A 2 -14.23 16.45 -28.68
C GLN A 2 -13.00 16.28 -29.57
N SER A 3 -12.99 15.27 -30.44
CA SER A 3 -11.87 14.99 -31.35
C SER A 3 -11.58 16.12 -32.34
N ASP A 4 -12.55 17.03 -32.58
CA ASP A 4 -12.43 18.23 -33.41
C ASP A 4 -11.99 19.49 -32.62
N GLY A 5 -11.63 19.33 -31.36
CA GLY A 5 -11.17 20.40 -30.47
C GLY A 5 -12.30 21.21 -29.83
N LYS A 6 -13.57 20.90 -30.12
CA LYS A 6 -14.69 21.58 -29.50
C LYS A 6 -14.88 21.12 -28.05
N PHE A 7 -15.20 22.06 -27.19
CA PHE A 7 -15.54 21.79 -25.80
C PHE A 7 -16.63 22.76 -25.33
N SER A 8 -17.31 22.40 -24.25
CA SER A 8 -18.23 23.25 -23.51
C SER A 8 -17.93 23.14 -22.04
N ILE A 9 -17.82 24.26 -21.37
CA ILE A 9 -17.60 24.33 -19.93
C ILE A 9 -18.58 25.31 -19.33
N VAL A 10 -19.19 24.96 -18.19
CA VAL A 10 -20.04 25.86 -17.41
C VAL A 10 -19.18 26.37 -16.26
N ILE A 11 -19.01 27.67 -16.19
CA ILE A 11 -18.22 28.34 -15.16
C ILE A 11 -19.18 29.06 -14.24
N PRO A 12 -19.23 28.75 -12.94
CA PRO A 12 -20.01 29.49 -11.97
C PRO A 12 -19.56 30.95 -11.88
N LEU A 13 -20.49 31.90 -11.66
CA LEU A 13 -20.17 33.33 -11.50
C LEU A 13 -19.25 33.61 -10.29
N SER A 14 -19.23 32.74 -9.31
CA SER A 14 -18.31 32.80 -8.17
C SER A 14 -16.85 32.71 -8.56
N ASP A 15 -16.53 32.12 -9.71
CA ASP A 15 -15.18 31.72 -10.11
C ASP A 15 -14.56 32.65 -11.14
N GLU A 16 -15.11 33.87 -11.31
CA GLU A 16 -14.61 34.88 -12.28
C GLU A 16 -13.13 35.27 -12.06
N ASN A 17 -12.61 35.12 -10.85
CA ASN A 17 -11.22 35.44 -10.53
C ASN A 17 -10.26 34.27 -10.78
N ASP A 18 -10.77 33.11 -11.14
CA ASP A 18 -9.98 31.91 -11.41
C ASP A 18 -9.35 31.95 -12.80
N THR A 19 -8.45 31.01 -13.04
CA THR A 19 -7.73 30.87 -14.30
C THR A 19 -8.16 29.59 -15.00
N LEU A 20 -8.50 29.69 -16.28
CA LEU A 20 -8.76 28.53 -17.13
C LEU A 20 -7.47 28.17 -17.88
N THR A 21 -6.98 26.94 -17.66
CA THR A 21 -5.79 26.42 -18.31
C THR A 21 -6.16 25.44 -19.41
N PHE A 22 -5.59 25.65 -20.59
CA PHE A 22 -5.69 24.78 -21.76
C PHE A 22 -4.36 24.04 -21.93
N SER A 23 -4.38 22.73 -21.85
CA SER A 23 -3.20 21.91 -22.06
C SER A 23 -3.45 20.82 -23.10
N MET A 24 -2.45 20.54 -23.90
CA MET A 24 -2.45 19.46 -24.89
C MET A 24 -1.03 18.92 -25.04
N VAL A 25 -0.89 17.61 -25.15
CA VAL A 25 0.41 16.96 -25.34
C VAL A 25 1.09 17.48 -26.61
N GLY A 26 2.34 17.90 -26.49
CA GLY A 26 3.10 18.50 -27.59
C GLY A 26 2.84 20.00 -27.82
N TYR A 27 2.09 20.65 -26.94
CA TYR A 27 1.82 22.09 -26.99
C TYR A 27 2.16 22.77 -25.66
N GLU A 28 2.48 24.06 -25.71
CA GLU A 28 2.62 24.89 -24.52
C GLU A 28 1.28 25.09 -23.84
N GLU A 29 1.26 25.14 -22.53
CA GLU A 29 0.04 25.42 -21.78
C GLU A 29 -0.35 26.88 -21.95
N LEU A 30 -1.65 27.11 -22.13
CA LEU A 30 -2.24 28.45 -22.20
C LEU A 30 -3.14 28.65 -21.01
N SER A 31 -2.75 29.51 -20.09
CA SER A 31 -3.53 29.90 -18.92
C SER A 31 -4.08 31.31 -19.06
N LEU A 32 -5.39 31.44 -18.95
CA LEU A 32 -6.09 32.72 -19.08
C LEU A 32 -7.05 32.95 -17.92
N PRO A 33 -7.03 34.14 -17.28
CA PRO A 33 -8.04 34.52 -16.31
C PRO A 33 -9.45 34.45 -16.91
N ILE A 34 -10.39 33.83 -16.19
CA ILE A 34 -11.78 33.67 -16.64
C ILE A 34 -12.40 35.05 -16.96
N LYS A 35 -12.14 36.03 -16.11
CA LYS A 35 -12.57 37.43 -16.34
C LYS A 35 -12.16 37.98 -17.70
N ARG A 36 -10.92 37.68 -18.16
CA ARG A 36 -10.42 38.09 -19.47
C ARG A 36 -11.18 37.37 -20.59
N ILE A 37 -11.44 36.07 -20.43
CA ILE A 37 -12.19 35.27 -21.42
C ILE A 37 -13.59 35.86 -21.63
N HIS A 38 -14.28 36.26 -20.56
CA HIS A 38 -15.60 36.87 -20.60
C HIS A 38 -15.57 38.27 -21.22
N GLN A 39 -14.62 39.11 -20.80
CA GLN A 39 -14.53 40.49 -21.27
C GLN A 39 -14.19 40.55 -22.79
N GLU A 40 -13.27 39.73 -23.26
CA GLU A 40 -12.85 39.69 -24.66
C GLU A 40 -13.73 38.74 -25.49
N LYS A 41 -14.74 38.05 -24.89
CA LYS A 41 -15.64 37.07 -25.53
C LYS A 41 -14.89 36.04 -26.38
N LEU A 42 -13.77 35.53 -25.79
CA LEU A 42 -12.90 34.59 -26.51
C LEU A 42 -13.63 33.25 -26.72
N GLN A 43 -13.65 32.75 -27.93
CA GLN A 43 -14.27 31.49 -28.32
C GLN A 43 -13.30 30.51 -28.96
N VAL A 44 -12.11 30.97 -29.34
CA VAL A 44 -11.07 30.16 -29.96
C VAL A 44 -9.77 30.37 -29.22
N PHE A 45 -9.19 29.28 -28.76
CA PHE A 45 -7.92 29.26 -28.05
C PHE A 45 -6.88 28.51 -28.93
N ARG A 46 -5.77 29.13 -29.18
CA ARG A 46 -4.71 28.53 -29.97
C ARG A 46 -3.53 28.20 -29.08
N LEU A 47 -3.15 26.93 -29.06
CA LEU A 47 -1.97 26.47 -28.37
C LEU A 47 -0.76 26.54 -29.31
N ILE A 48 0.41 26.89 -28.78
CA ILE A 48 1.68 26.93 -29.48
C ILE A 48 2.30 25.54 -29.40
N GLN A 49 2.70 24.98 -30.51
CA GLN A 49 3.37 23.69 -30.56
C GLN A 49 4.75 23.78 -29.89
N LYS A 50 5.03 22.91 -28.93
CA LYS A 50 6.38 22.78 -28.37
C LYS A 50 7.33 22.25 -29.44
N THR A 51 8.42 22.97 -29.65
CA THR A 51 9.51 22.50 -30.51
C THR A 51 10.51 21.76 -29.64
N THR A 52 10.33 20.47 -29.47
CA THR A 52 11.30 19.63 -28.78
C THR A 52 12.36 19.16 -29.76
N MET A 53 13.59 19.62 -29.61
CA MET A 53 14.72 19.07 -30.37
C MET A 53 14.97 17.66 -29.88
N MET A 54 14.62 16.68 -30.69
CA MET A 54 15.04 15.30 -30.43
C MET A 54 16.56 15.21 -30.59
N ASN A 55 17.24 14.87 -29.49
CA ASN A 55 18.65 14.52 -29.57
C ASN A 55 18.85 13.38 -30.57
N THR A 56 19.84 13.51 -31.43
CA THR A 56 20.18 12.48 -32.44
C THR A 56 20.43 11.17 -31.73
N VAL A 57 19.60 10.17 -31.98
CA VAL A 57 19.74 8.84 -31.42
C VAL A 57 20.76 8.08 -32.25
N SER A 58 21.97 7.92 -31.76
CA SER A 58 22.96 7.01 -32.33
C SER A 58 22.65 5.59 -31.86
N ILE A 59 22.12 4.77 -32.76
CA ILE A 59 21.95 3.35 -32.54
C ILE A 59 23.30 2.69 -32.82
N SER A 60 23.93 2.12 -31.80
CA SER A 60 25.11 1.28 -31.98
C SER A 60 24.71 -0.01 -32.72
N THR A 61 25.60 -0.54 -33.56
CA THR A 61 25.39 -1.76 -34.38
C THR A 61 25.36 -3.06 -33.58
N GLY A 62 25.04 -3.02 -32.28
CA GLY A 62 24.93 -4.21 -31.41
C GLY A 62 23.63 -4.98 -31.63
N LYS A 63 23.64 -6.28 -31.29
CA LYS A 63 22.43 -7.09 -31.22
C LYS A 63 21.48 -6.49 -30.20
N LEU A 64 20.21 -6.30 -30.57
CA LEU A 64 19.17 -5.87 -29.65
C LEU A 64 18.52 -7.10 -28.98
N VAL A 65 18.32 -7.04 -27.71
CA VAL A 65 17.61 -8.05 -26.92
C VAL A 65 16.39 -7.43 -26.25
N GLU A 66 15.32 -8.21 -26.14
CA GLU A 66 14.14 -7.80 -25.43
C GLU A 66 14.34 -8.01 -23.93
N ARG A 67 14.08 -6.97 -23.13
CA ARG A 67 14.10 -7.03 -21.66
C ARG A 67 12.83 -6.39 -21.10
N SER A 68 12.48 -6.81 -19.87
CA SER A 68 11.38 -6.22 -19.14
C SER A 68 11.89 -5.54 -17.89
N PHE A 69 11.26 -4.40 -17.54
CA PHE A 69 11.60 -3.57 -16.39
C PHE A 69 10.33 -3.20 -15.64
N GLY A 70 10.34 -3.31 -14.32
CA GLY A 70 9.19 -3.05 -13.47
C GLY A 70 8.68 -4.30 -12.76
N ILE A 71 7.44 -4.31 -12.29
CA ILE A 71 6.88 -5.36 -11.44
C ILE A 71 6.06 -6.34 -12.28
N LYS A 72 6.62 -7.51 -12.59
CA LYS A 72 5.95 -8.60 -13.30
C LYS A 72 5.31 -9.62 -12.37
N LYS A 73 6.02 -10.00 -11.32
CA LYS A 73 5.53 -10.93 -10.32
C LYS A 73 5.18 -10.16 -9.07
N SER A 74 4.10 -10.49 -8.45
CA SER A 74 3.69 -9.92 -7.18
C SER A 74 2.99 -10.99 -6.37
N ARG A 75 3.29 -11.05 -5.10
CA ARG A 75 2.45 -11.70 -4.10
C ARG A 75 1.40 -10.72 -3.64
N THR A 76 0.70 -10.17 -4.54
CA THR A 76 -0.19 -9.14 -4.14
C THR A 76 -1.56 -9.61 -3.97
N LEU A 77 -2.19 -8.89 -3.16
CA LEU A 77 -3.41 -9.35 -2.62
C LEU A 77 -4.29 -8.25 -2.09
N ILE A 78 -3.95 -7.03 -2.41
CA ILE A 78 -4.82 -5.91 -2.19
C ILE A 78 -5.39 -5.50 -3.54
N HIS A 79 -6.69 -5.69 -3.69
CA HIS A 79 -7.45 -5.11 -4.77
C HIS A 79 -7.78 -3.67 -4.37
N LEU A 80 -7.11 -2.69 -4.95
CA LEU A 80 -7.56 -1.31 -4.81
C LEU A 80 -8.64 -1.03 -5.83
N LEU A 81 -9.74 -0.48 -5.31
CA LEU A 81 -10.70 0.22 -6.11
C LEU A 81 -10.01 1.48 -6.62
N ASP A 82 -9.95 1.65 -7.93
CA ASP A 82 -9.61 2.94 -8.49
C ASP A 82 -10.67 3.93 -8.06
N GLY A 83 -10.30 4.77 -7.13
CA GLY A 83 -11.18 5.79 -6.61
C GLY A 83 -11.33 7.00 -7.51
N SER A 84 -11.35 6.86 -8.85
CA SER A 84 -11.77 7.96 -9.72
C SER A 84 -13.25 8.26 -9.50
N MET A 85 -13.56 8.67 -8.26
CA MET A 85 -14.87 9.18 -7.89
C MET A 85 -15.19 10.51 -8.60
N ASN A 86 -14.19 11.15 -9.18
CA ASN A 86 -14.38 12.37 -9.92
C ASN A 86 -14.82 12.03 -11.35
N GLN A 87 -16.12 12.07 -11.60
CA GLN A 87 -16.72 11.70 -12.90
C GLN A 87 -16.26 12.59 -14.08
N ASN A 88 -15.53 13.65 -13.80
CA ASN A 88 -15.22 14.71 -14.78
C ASN A 88 -13.72 14.90 -15.02
N ASP A 89 -12.83 14.22 -14.32
CA ASP A 89 -11.40 14.39 -14.48
C ASP A 89 -10.67 13.03 -14.60
N ILE A 90 -9.39 13.09 -14.95
CA ILE A 90 -8.55 11.92 -15.14
C ILE A 90 -8.12 11.31 -13.79
N PHE A 91 -7.79 10.04 -13.88
CA PHE A 91 -7.03 9.33 -12.85
C PHE A 91 -5.78 8.76 -13.50
N GLU A 92 -4.62 9.04 -12.93
CA GLU A 92 -3.34 8.59 -13.48
C GLU A 92 -2.52 7.87 -12.44
N ILE A 93 -2.15 6.64 -12.74
CA ILE A 93 -1.23 5.82 -11.94
C ILE A 93 0.12 5.78 -12.63
N ALA A 94 1.19 5.78 -11.84
CA ALA A 94 2.53 5.79 -12.37
C ALA A 94 3.49 4.92 -11.56
N GLN A 95 4.53 4.40 -12.24
CA GLN A 95 5.53 3.53 -11.67
C GLN A 95 6.92 3.97 -12.12
N LEU A 96 7.85 4.10 -11.16
CA LEU A 96 9.27 4.30 -11.45
C LEU A 96 9.84 3.05 -12.11
N ILE A 97 10.42 3.23 -13.28
CA ILE A 97 11.20 2.20 -13.99
C ILE A 97 12.68 2.52 -13.78
N LYS A 98 13.36 1.65 -13.07
CA LYS A 98 14.81 1.70 -12.95
C LYS A 98 15.42 0.98 -14.16
N SER A 99 16.29 1.66 -14.90
CA SER A 99 16.97 1.11 -16.06
C SER A 99 18.44 1.51 -16.02
N ASP A 100 19.31 0.54 -15.78
CA ASP A 100 20.77 0.68 -15.87
C ASP A 100 21.28 0.60 -17.31
N THR A 101 20.36 0.46 -18.27
CA THR A 101 20.68 0.36 -19.67
C THR A 101 20.88 1.75 -20.28
N GLY A 102 21.62 1.78 -21.40
CA GLY A 102 21.70 2.96 -22.23
C GLY A 102 20.35 3.31 -22.87
N LEU A 103 20.37 3.75 -24.12
CA LEU A 103 19.13 4.03 -24.84
C LEU A 103 18.31 2.76 -25.07
N SER A 104 17.04 2.79 -24.71
CA SER A 104 16.09 1.68 -24.83
C SER A 104 14.91 2.07 -25.70
N LYS A 105 14.52 1.22 -26.66
CA LYS A 105 13.26 1.38 -27.41
C LYS A 105 12.15 0.68 -26.63
N ILE A 106 11.21 1.43 -26.09
CA ILE A 106 10.07 0.88 -25.37
C ILE A 106 9.08 0.28 -26.37
N THR A 107 8.77 -1.00 -26.22
CA THR A 107 7.88 -1.76 -27.13
C THR A 107 6.50 -1.99 -26.58
N SER A 108 6.36 -2.06 -25.24
CA SER A 108 5.04 -2.13 -24.59
C SER A 108 5.05 -1.63 -23.16
N VAL A 109 3.88 -1.22 -22.70
CA VAL A 109 3.55 -1.05 -21.28
C VAL A 109 2.51 -2.11 -20.92
N ASN A 110 2.64 -2.73 -19.75
CA ASN A 110 1.78 -3.83 -19.32
C ASN A 110 1.30 -3.59 -17.90
N LEU A 111 -0.02 -3.60 -17.70
CA LEU A 111 -0.67 -3.40 -16.41
C LEU A 111 -1.49 -4.64 -16.06
N PHE A 112 -1.39 -5.15 -14.83
CA PHE A 112 -2.21 -6.27 -14.38
C PHE A 112 -3.53 -5.76 -13.80
N ILE A 113 -4.63 -6.28 -14.35
CA ILE A 113 -5.99 -6.00 -13.92
C ILE A 113 -6.54 -7.24 -13.20
N ASN A 114 -7.13 -7.03 -12.03
CA ASN A 114 -7.62 -8.12 -11.21
C ASN A 114 -9.16 -8.21 -11.16
N GLN A 115 -9.84 -7.80 -12.21
CA GLN A 115 -11.29 -7.96 -12.32
C GLN A 115 -11.74 -8.28 -13.72
N PRO A 116 -12.55 -9.32 -13.87
CA PRO A 116 -13.19 -9.59 -15.15
C PRO A 116 -14.32 -8.58 -15.37
N ARG A 117 -14.06 -7.50 -16.10
CA ARG A 117 -15.09 -6.63 -16.65
C ARG A 117 -15.08 -6.73 -18.17
N LYS A 118 -16.28 -6.70 -18.75
CA LYS A 118 -16.45 -6.76 -20.21
C LYS A 118 -16.42 -5.37 -20.86
N ASP A 119 -16.10 -4.33 -20.08
CA ASP A 119 -16.14 -2.95 -20.53
C ASP A 119 -14.83 -2.56 -21.21
N SER A 120 -14.88 -1.50 -22.01
CA SER A 120 -13.69 -0.92 -22.63
C SER A 120 -13.34 0.39 -21.94
N GLY A 121 -12.04 0.64 -21.76
CA GLY A 121 -11.50 1.89 -21.25
C GLY A 121 -10.53 2.53 -22.23
N THR A 122 -10.46 3.85 -22.20
CA THR A 122 -9.48 4.63 -22.97
C THR A 122 -8.37 5.08 -22.04
N PHE A 123 -7.14 4.82 -22.44
CA PHE A 123 -5.94 5.10 -21.65
C PHE A 123 -4.99 5.95 -22.46
N ARG A 124 -4.33 6.91 -21.80
CA ARG A 124 -3.15 7.59 -22.33
C ARG A 124 -1.92 7.10 -21.59
N ILE A 125 -0.87 6.80 -22.35
CA ILE A 125 0.43 6.40 -21.83
C ILE A 125 1.35 7.60 -21.84
N ASN A 126 1.91 7.95 -20.69
CA ASN A 126 2.82 9.07 -20.49
C ASN A 126 4.16 8.57 -19.96
N PHE A 127 5.22 9.31 -20.24
CA PHE A 127 6.56 9.09 -19.70
C PHE A 127 7.08 10.39 -19.11
N TYR A 128 7.58 10.34 -17.87
CA TYR A 128 8.05 11.51 -17.14
C TYR A 128 9.50 11.31 -16.66
N ALA A 129 10.26 12.39 -16.59
CA ALA A 129 11.50 12.43 -15.83
C ALA A 129 11.19 12.26 -14.33
N LEU A 130 12.14 11.71 -13.57
CA LEU A 130 12.07 11.71 -12.12
C LEU A 130 12.77 12.98 -11.61
N GLU A 131 12.02 13.92 -11.04
CA GLU A 131 12.52 15.20 -10.52
C GLU A 131 12.12 15.35 -9.05
N ASN A 132 13.05 15.63 -8.17
CA ASN A 132 12.77 15.77 -6.73
C ASN A 132 11.98 14.59 -6.14
N ASN A 133 12.24 13.37 -6.60
CA ASN A 133 11.52 12.13 -6.24
C ASN A 133 10.05 12.06 -6.68
N LEU A 134 9.58 12.90 -7.56
CA LEU A 134 8.24 12.91 -8.16
C LEU A 134 8.32 12.92 -9.68
N PRO A 135 7.24 12.53 -10.41
CA PRO A 135 7.18 12.71 -11.85
C PRO A 135 7.22 14.19 -12.22
N GLY A 136 8.20 14.57 -13.04
CA GLY A 136 8.46 15.93 -13.52
C GLY A 136 8.05 16.16 -14.96
N GLU A 137 8.98 16.66 -15.79
CA GLU A 137 8.70 16.93 -17.21
C GLU A 137 8.39 15.66 -18.01
N ARG A 138 7.55 15.81 -19.03
CA ARG A 138 7.27 14.71 -19.97
C ARG A 138 8.49 14.46 -20.86
N LEU A 139 8.85 13.18 -20.97
CA LEU A 139 9.95 12.72 -21.81
C LEU A 139 9.53 12.37 -23.24
N PHE A 140 8.23 12.30 -23.50
CA PHE A 140 7.67 11.95 -24.79
C PHE A 140 6.44 12.79 -25.09
N GLU A 141 6.54 13.60 -26.13
CA GLU A 141 5.55 14.66 -26.46
C GLU A 141 4.45 14.21 -27.43
N LYS A 142 4.50 12.98 -27.94
CA LYS A 142 3.40 12.45 -28.76
C LYS A 142 2.34 11.82 -27.87
N SER A 143 1.07 12.10 -28.17
CA SER A 143 -0.05 11.48 -27.44
C SER A 143 -0.18 10.01 -27.83
N ILE A 144 -0.04 9.12 -26.85
CA ILE A 144 -0.25 7.68 -27.02
C ILE A 144 -1.58 7.34 -26.36
N VAL A 145 -2.65 7.24 -27.12
CA VAL A 145 -3.99 6.92 -26.61
C VAL A 145 -4.46 5.61 -27.22
N GLN A 146 -4.88 4.68 -26.36
CA GLN A 146 -5.38 3.37 -26.78
C GLN A 146 -6.67 3.03 -26.02
N THR A 147 -7.68 2.57 -26.76
CA THR A 147 -8.88 1.99 -26.15
C THR A 147 -8.69 0.48 -26.06
N LYS A 148 -8.85 -0.07 -24.86
CA LYS A 148 -8.66 -1.49 -24.56
C LYS A 148 -9.88 -2.05 -23.89
N LYS A 149 -10.17 -3.33 -24.17
CA LYS A 149 -11.11 -4.12 -23.37
C LYS A 149 -10.48 -4.41 -22.02
N ILE A 150 -11.20 -4.09 -20.94
CA ILE A 150 -10.75 -4.38 -19.58
C ILE A 150 -11.07 -5.84 -19.28
N GLN A 151 -10.04 -6.64 -19.08
CA GLN A 151 -10.12 -8.07 -18.79
C GLN A 151 -9.16 -8.39 -17.65
N GLU A 152 -9.48 -9.41 -16.87
CA GLU A 152 -8.57 -9.96 -15.89
C GLU A 152 -7.24 -10.41 -16.52
N GLY A 153 -6.13 -10.15 -15.85
CA GLY A 153 -4.80 -10.48 -16.31
C GLY A 153 -4.04 -9.29 -16.88
N TRP A 154 -3.03 -9.59 -17.69
CA TRP A 154 -2.16 -8.58 -18.28
C TRP A 154 -2.83 -7.83 -19.42
N MET A 155 -3.01 -6.53 -19.23
CA MET A 155 -3.44 -5.60 -20.28
C MET A 155 -2.20 -4.97 -20.92
N LYS A 156 -1.94 -5.35 -22.17
CA LYS A 156 -0.78 -4.88 -22.94
C LYS A 156 -1.14 -3.67 -23.80
N PHE A 157 -0.32 -2.62 -23.69
CA PHE A 157 -0.32 -1.45 -24.58
C PHE A 157 0.88 -1.54 -25.51
N ASP A 158 0.65 -1.79 -26.79
CA ASP A 158 1.70 -1.88 -27.79
C ASP A 158 2.20 -0.49 -28.18
N LEU A 159 3.52 -0.29 -28.18
CA LEU A 159 4.16 0.99 -28.45
C LEU A 159 5.11 0.96 -29.65
N ASN A 160 5.17 -0.15 -30.39
CA ASN A 160 6.12 -0.31 -31.50
C ASN A 160 6.04 0.78 -32.56
N GLU A 161 4.82 1.27 -32.86
CA GLU A 161 4.57 2.28 -33.89
C GLU A 161 4.88 3.72 -33.45
N TYR A 162 4.99 3.95 -32.12
CA TYR A 162 5.17 5.32 -31.60
C TYR A 162 6.64 5.76 -31.57
N GLY A 163 7.59 4.83 -31.62
CA GLY A 163 9.01 5.15 -31.62
C GLY A 163 9.47 5.80 -30.31
N VAL A 164 9.10 5.21 -29.17
CA VAL A 164 9.47 5.71 -27.84
C VAL A 164 10.88 5.23 -27.50
N TYR A 165 11.82 6.17 -27.36
CA TYR A 165 13.21 5.91 -26.98
C TYR A 165 13.53 6.67 -25.70
N LEU A 166 13.94 5.97 -24.64
CA LEU A 166 14.25 6.54 -23.33
C LEU A 166 15.61 6.03 -22.83
N LYS A 167 16.24 6.79 -21.94
CA LYS A 167 17.54 6.47 -21.35
C LYS A 167 17.52 6.69 -19.85
N GLY A 168 18.11 5.74 -19.09
CA GLY A 168 18.19 5.81 -17.64
C GLY A 168 16.82 5.59 -16.96
N ASP A 169 16.71 6.03 -15.72
CA ASP A 169 15.49 5.92 -14.93
C ASP A 169 14.42 6.90 -15.42
N PHE A 170 13.18 6.45 -15.44
CA PHE A 170 12.02 7.28 -15.82
C PHE A 170 10.75 6.75 -15.15
N VAL A 171 9.71 7.56 -15.17
CA VAL A 171 8.38 7.18 -14.68
C VAL A 171 7.47 6.90 -15.87
N VAL A 172 6.87 5.71 -15.92
CA VAL A 172 5.80 5.38 -16.85
C VAL A 172 4.45 5.56 -16.16
N ALA A 173 3.51 6.20 -16.85
CA ALA A 173 2.19 6.45 -16.30
C ALA A 173 1.07 6.02 -17.27
N LEU A 174 -0.02 5.57 -16.68
CA LEU A 174 -1.26 5.23 -17.36
C LEU A 174 -2.37 6.14 -16.84
N GLU A 175 -2.81 7.04 -17.68
CA GLU A 175 -3.91 7.96 -17.44
C GLU A 175 -5.20 7.33 -17.98
N PHE A 176 -6.16 7.09 -17.10
CA PHE A 176 -7.50 6.65 -17.50
C PHE A 176 -8.33 7.87 -17.90
N ILE A 177 -8.84 7.88 -19.12
CA ILE A 177 -9.64 8.97 -19.67
C ILE A 177 -11.13 8.62 -19.51
N PRO A 178 -11.89 9.36 -18.69
CA PRO A 178 -13.30 9.08 -18.48
C PRO A 178 -14.14 9.26 -19.74
N SER A 179 -15.10 8.36 -19.97
CA SER A 179 -15.96 8.38 -21.17
C SER A 179 -17.21 9.26 -21.03
N GLY A 180 -17.37 9.98 -19.94
CA GLY A 180 -18.48 10.93 -19.68
C GLY A 180 -19.81 10.30 -19.32
N LYS A 181 -19.96 8.97 -19.28
CA LYS A 181 -21.26 8.33 -19.01
C LYS A 181 -21.37 7.53 -17.71
N ARG A 182 -20.32 7.01 -17.19
CA ARG A 182 -20.16 6.42 -15.84
C ARG A 182 -18.68 6.07 -15.67
N ASN A 183 -18.05 6.52 -14.61
CA ASN A 183 -16.76 5.97 -14.25
C ASN A 183 -16.97 4.54 -13.77
N VAL A 184 -16.31 3.63 -14.46
CA VAL A 184 -16.27 2.23 -14.07
C VAL A 184 -14.97 2.06 -13.29
N PRO A 185 -15.01 1.74 -11.99
CA PRO A 185 -13.79 1.54 -11.22
C PRO A 185 -12.97 0.42 -11.85
N ILE A 186 -11.66 0.64 -11.93
CA ILE A 186 -10.69 -0.36 -12.37
C ILE A 186 -9.97 -0.88 -11.13
N TYR A 187 -9.91 -2.19 -10.99
CA TYR A 187 -9.21 -2.81 -9.88
C TYR A 187 -7.82 -3.26 -10.35
N TYR A 188 -6.83 -2.65 -9.76
CA TYR A 188 -5.43 -2.97 -10.01
C TYR A 188 -4.93 -4.01 -9.02
N GLU A 189 -4.01 -4.85 -9.47
CA GLU A 189 -3.23 -5.64 -8.54
C GLU A 189 -2.04 -4.83 -8.04
N LEU A 190 -1.84 -4.82 -6.73
CA LEU A 190 -0.84 -4.02 -6.05
C LEU A 190 0.19 -4.88 -5.37
N LYS A 191 1.39 -4.36 -5.25
CA LYS A 191 2.45 -4.88 -4.41
C LYS A 191 2.69 -3.92 -3.24
N LEU A 192 2.75 -4.44 -2.03
CA LEU A 192 3.20 -3.71 -0.86
C LEU A 192 4.69 -3.97 -0.64
N GLY A 193 5.42 -2.90 -0.26
CA GLY A 193 6.84 -2.99 0.03
C GLY A 193 7.76 -3.11 -1.18
N GLY A 194 9.06 -3.18 -0.92
CA GLY A 194 10.10 -3.20 -1.93
C GLY A 194 10.69 -1.82 -2.25
N SER A 195 11.73 -1.80 -3.09
CA SER A 195 12.47 -0.58 -3.44
C SER A 195 11.87 0.22 -4.60
N SER A 196 10.74 -0.22 -5.17
CA SER A 196 10.02 0.49 -6.22
C SER A 196 9.37 1.77 -5.69
N LYS A 197 9.00 2.68 -6.59
CA LYS A 197 8.19 3.87 -6.25
C LYS A 197 7.04 3.96 -7.22
N SER A 198 5.85 4.21 -6.68
CA SER A 198 4.65 4.49 -7.45
C SER A 198 4.12 5.87 -7.14
N PHE A 199 3.33 6.39 -8.05
CA PHE A 199 2.73 7.71 -7.92
C PHE A 199 1.29 7.65 -8.42
N VAL A 200 0.46 8.54 -7.90
CA VAL A 200 -0.94 8.67 -8.31
C VAL A 200 -1.35 10.14 -8.28
N ARG A 201 -2.18 10.53 -9.23
CA ARG A 201 -2.90 11.80 -9.19
C ARG A 201 -4.32 11.63 -9.69
N THR A 202 -5.23 12.40 -9.14
CA THR A 202 -6.67 12.28 -9.37
C THR A 202 -7.25 13.41 -10.22
N SER A 203 -6.40 14.27 -10.74
CA SER A 203 -6.78 15.32 -11.71
C SER A 203 -5.64 15.62 -12.67
N SER A 204 -5.98 16.16 -13.84
CA SER A 204 -5.01 16.49 -14.90
C SER A 204 -3.98 17.56 -14.50
N GLN A 205 -4.34 18.41 -13.53
CA GLN A 205 -3.50 19.48 -12.97
C GLN A 205 -3.18 19.24 -11.48
N GLY A 206 -3.53 18.06 -10.94
CA GLY A 206 -3.28 17.72 -9.55
C GLY A 206 -1.83 17.37 -9.28
N ASP A 207 -1.43 17.56 -8.02
CA ASP A 207 -0.13 17.14 -7.53
C ASP A 207 -0.04 15.61 -7.49
N TRP A 208 1.19 15.12 -7.72
CA TRP A 208 1.49 13.71 -7.52
C TRP A 208 1.58 13.37 -6.05
N SER A 209 0.90 12.30 -5.66
CA SER A 209 1.06 11.66 -4.35
C SER A 209 1.77 10.32 -4.47
N VAL A 210 2.46 9.92 -3.39
CA VAL A 210 3.22 8.66 -3.33
C VAL A 210 2.40 7.68 -2.48
N PRO A 211 1.75 6.68 -3.07
CA PRO A 211 1.01 5.69 -2.33
C PRO A 211 1.97 4.70 -1.62
N PRO A 212 1.55 4.04 -0.54
CA PRO A 212 2.35 3.05 0.18
C PRO A 212 2.50 1.71 -0.57
N HIS A 213 1.95 1.62 -1.76
CA HIS A 213 1.92 0.43 -2.60
C HIS A 213 2.46 0.70 -3.98
N HIS A 214 2.73 -0.37 -4.74
CA HIS A 214 3.23 -0.31 -6.11
C HIS A 214 2.26 -1.04 -7.05
N TYR A 215 2.08 -0.49 -8.25
CA TYR A 215 1.25 -1.11 -9.26
C TYR A 215 2.00 -2.28 -9.90
N ARG A 216 1.30 -3.38 -10.15
CA ARG A 216 1.85 -4.49 -10.94
C ARG A 216 1.87 -4.08 -12.42
N LEU A 217 2.91 -3.30 -12.71
CA LEU A 217 3.15 -2.66 -13.98
C LEU A 217 4.60 -2.88 -14.40
N TYR A 218 4.82 -3.28 -15.65
CA TYR A 218 6.13 -3.37 -16.25
C TYR A 218 6.13 -2.88 -17.69
N ILE A 219 7.29 -2.52 -18.20
CA ILE A 219 7.53 -2.25 -19.61
C ILE A 219 8.32 -3.37 -20.26
N THR A 220 8.19 -3.51 -21.58
CA THR A 220 9.11 -4.28 -22.41
C THR A 220 9.88 -3.31 -23.31
N ALA A 221 11.19 -3.53 -23.42
CA ALA A 221 12.06 -2.68 -24.22
C ALA A 221 13.11 -3.48 -25.01
N LEU A 222 13.49 -2.99 -26.18
CA LEU A 222 14.66 -3.45 -26.90
C LEU A 222 15.87 -2.65 -26.44
N VAL A 223 16.88 -3.33 -25.92
CA VAL A 223 18.13 -2.76 -25.40
C VAL A 223 19.33 -3.36 -26.12
N ALA A 224 20.44 -2.64 -26.18
CA ALA A 224 21.68 -3.18 -26.72
C ALA A 224 22.17 -4.35 -25.85
N ASP A 225 22.58 -5.46 -26.49
CA ASP A 225 23.18 -6.61 -25.81
C ASP A 225 24.63 -6.26 -25.42
N ASP A 226 24.80 -5.66 -24.26
CA ASP A 226 26.12 -5.40 -23.69
C ASP A 226 26.50 -6.58 -22.79
N HIS A 227 27.36 -7.45 -23.32
CA HIS A 227 27.86 -8.63 -22.58
C HIS A 227 28.60 -8.31 -21.28
N ARG A 228 28.88 -7.04 -20.99
CA ARG A 228 29.46 -6.57 -19.73
C ARG A 228 28.44 -6.33 -18.62
N ASN A 229 27.20 -6.12 -18.97
CA ASN A 229 26.15 -6.07 -17.97
C ASN A 229 25.78 -7.51 -17.63
N LYS A 230 26.33 -8.01 -16.50
CA LYS A 230 25.74 -9.14 -15.79
C LYS A 230 24.24 -8.99 -15.90
N LYS A 231 23.53 -10.08 -16.33
CA LYS A 231 22.10 -10.17 -16.17
C LYS A 231 21.69 -9.33 -14.95
N VAL A 232 21.02 -8.18 -15.17
CA VAL A 232 19.94 -7.85 -14.31
C VAL A 232 18.97 -8.98 -14.63
N GLU A 233 19.18 -10.11 -14.02
CA GLU A 233 18.14 -11.08 -13.81
C GLU A 233 16.99 -10.20 -13.40
N ASP A 234 15.84 -10.32 -14.06
CA ASP A 234 14.59 -10.02 -13.36
C ASP A 234 14.94 -10.45 -11.95
N VAL A 235 15.11 -9.50 -11.02
CA VAL A 235 15.28 -9.90 -9.63
C VAL A 235 13.97 -10.58 -9.41
N GLU A 236 13.95 -11.87 -9.68
CA GLU A 236 12.93 -12.74 -9.17
C GLU A 236 13.12 -12.50 -7.69
N GLU A 237 12.36 -11.52 -7.18
CA GLU A 237 12.23 -11.43 -5.74
C GLU A 237 11.81 -12.83 -5.40
N GLN A 238 12.76 -13.59 -4.85
CA GLN A 238 12.53 -14.98 -4.49
C GLN A 238 11.27 -14.94 -3.66
N GLU A 239 10.25 -15.63 -4.14
CA GLU A 239 9.02 -15.69 -3.38
C GLU A 239 9.42 -16.11 -1.96
N THR A 240 9.23 -15.23 -0.99
CA THR A 240 9.50 -15.53 0.40
C THR A 240 8.54 -16.65 0.78
N THR A 241 9.04 -17.88 0.72
CA THR A 241 8.25 -19.05 1.12
C THR A 241 8.16 -19.08 2.64
N PRO A 242 7.05 -19.52 3.21
CA PRO A 242 6.97 -19.68 4.66
C PRO A 242 8.05 -20.68 5.12
N ASP A 243 8.69 -20.38 6.25
CA ASP A 243 9.65 -21.29 6.87
C ASP A 243 8.99 -22.60 7.32
N THR A 244 7.71 -22.51 7.69
CA THR A 244 6.90 -23.68 8.00
C THR A 244 5.40 -23.39 7.81
N VAL A 245 4.65 -24.45 7.56
CA VAL A 245 3.18 -24.42 7.62
C VAL A 245 2.74 -25.19 8.86
N MET A 246 2.01 -24.52 9.74
CA MET A 246 1.61 -25.07 11.02
C MET A 246 0.10 -25.28 11.09
N TYR A 247 -0.33 -26.54 11.26
CA TYR A 247 -1.74 -26.85 11.50
C TYR A 247 -2.11 -26.57 12.95
N SER A 248 -3.08 -25.71 13.18
CA SER A 248 -3.62 -25.41 14.50
C SER A 248 -4.73 -26.37 14.88
N LYS A 249 -4.58 -27.02 16.03
CA LYS A 249 -5.65 -27.82 16.64
C LYS A 249 -6.77 -26.95 17.21
N SER A 250 -6.42 -25.74 17.66
CA SER A 250 -7.35 -24.79 18.27
C SER A 250 -8.26 -24.15 17.21
N VAL A 251 -7.72 -23.74 16.07
CA VAL A 251 -8.47 -23.12 14.97
C VAL A 251 -9.00 -24.16 13.97
N LYS A 252 -8.37 -25.34 13.90
CA LYS A 252 -8.61 -26.43 12.93
C LYS A 252 -8.32 -25.99 11.49
N ASP A 253 -7.27 -25.20 11.33
CA ASP A 253 -6.81 -24.68 10.04
C ASP A 253 -5.28 -24.55 10.06
N SER A 254 -4.67 -24.25 8.90
CA SER A 254 -3.22 -24.13 8.73
C SER A 254 -2.79 -22.70 8.53
N PHE A 255 -1.70 -22.31 9.16
CA PHE A 255 -1.07 -20.99 9.05
C PHE A 255 0.32 -21.10 8.44
N SER A 256 0.65 -20.17 7.55
CA SER A 256 1.99 -19.98 7.03
C SER A 256 2.81 -19.15 8.01
N ILE A 257 3.91 -19.70 8.49
CA ILE A 257 4.78 -19.02 9.45
C ILE A 257 6.07 -18.60 8.76
N PHE A 258 6.37 -17.32 8.82
CA PHE A 258 7.58 -16.72 8.26
C PHE A 258 8.47 -16.24 9.41
N ILE A 259 9.75 -16.53 9.35
CA ILE A 259 10.67 -16.26 10.44
C ILE A 259 11.91 -15.52 9.91
N HIS A 260 12.19 -14.36 10.50
CA HIS A 260 13.42 -13.64 10.28
C HIS A 260 14.21 -13.60 11.58
N VAL A 261 15.48 -14.00 11.50
CA VAL A 261 16.43 -13.90 12.63
C VAL A 261 17.45 -12.79 12.36
N PRO A 262 17.90 -12.05 13.39
CA PRO A 262 18.89 -11.00 13.20
C PRO A 262 20.21 -11.57 12.64
N GLY A 263 20.95 -10.76 11.88
CA GLY A 263 22.18 -11.19 11.21
C GLY A 263 23.26 -11.73 12.16
N ASN A 264 23.25 -11.31 13.41
CA ASN A 264 24.15 -11.79 14.46
C ASN A 264 23.56 -12.93 15.31
N TYR A 265 22.43 -13.53 14.88
CA TYR A 265 21.78 -14.59 15.61
C TYR A 265 22.68 -15.80 15.84
N ASN A 266 22.79 -16.21 17.10
CA ASN A 266 23.54 -17.41 17.47
C ASN A 266 22.86 -18.15 18.61
N LYS A 267 22.23 -19.27 18.29
CA LYS A 267 21.53 -20.12 19.27
C LYS A 267 22.46 -20.66 20.39
N ARG A 268 23.78 -20.78 20.12
CA ARG A 268 24.74 -21.33 21.08
C ARG A 268 25.33 -20.31 22.05
N LYS A 269 25.13 -19.00 21.81
CA LYS A 269 25.49 -17.95 22.76
C LYS A 269 24.38 -17.82 23.78
N PHE A 270 24.72 -17.62 25.06
CA PHE A 270 23.78 -17.40 26.18
C PHE A 270 23.03 -16.05 26.07
N ARG A 271 22.49 -15.78 24.90
CA ARG A 271 21.75 -14.56 24.61
C ARG A 271 20.37 -14.93 24.08
N ASN A 272 19.33 -14.50 24.78
CA ASN A 272 17.96 -14.62 24.31
C ASN A 272 17.56 -13.33 23.56
N TYR A 273 16.75 -13.48 22.53
CA TYR A 273 16.31 -12.39 21.65
C TYR A 273 14.85 -12.05 21.89
N PRO A 274 14.46 -10.75 21.92
CA PRO A 274 13.07 -10.35 21.86
C PRO A 274 12.38 -11.00 20.65
N VAL A 275 11.07 -11.27 20.78
CA VAL A 275 10.30 -11.82 19.66
C VAL A 275 9.16 -10.88 19.29
N VAL A 276 9.02 -10.63 18.01
CA VAL A 276 7.91 -9.90 17.42
C VAL A 276 7.02 -10.87 16.68
N TYR A 277 5.78 -11.02 17.15
CA TYR A 277 4.72 -11.72 16.44
C TYR A 277 3.95 -10.72 15.60
N LEU A 278 4.04 -10.85 14.28
CA LEU A 278 3.41 -9.95 13.33
C LEU A 278 2.25 -10.67 12.64
N LEU A 279 1.09 -10.05 12.68
CA LEU A 279 -0.10 -10.52 11.96
C LEU A 279 -0.05 -10.10 10.49
N ASP A 280 -0.85 -10.78 9.66
CA ASP A 280 -0.93 -10.49 8.22
C ASP A 280 0.44 -10.59 7.52
N ALA A 281 1.20 -11.68 7.76
CA ALA A 281 2.52 -11.89 7.19
C ALA A 281 2.56 -11.76 5.67
N ASN A 282 1.53 -12.25 4.99
CA ASN A 282 1.38 -12.13 3.55
C ASN A 282 1.52 -10.67 3.05
N VAL A 283 1.21 -9.69 3.89
CA VAL A 283 1.24 -8.25 3.57
C VAL A 283 2.52 -7.60 4.06
N TYR A 284 2.96 -7.90 5.28
CA TYR A 284 3.92 -7.07 5.99
C TYR A 284 5.29 -7.71 6.20
N PHE A 285 5.43 -9.04 6.03
CA PHE A 285 6.66 -9.75 6.40
C PHE A 285 7.91 -9.20 5.71
N ASP A 286 7.90 -9.08 4.38
CA ASP A 286 9.09 -8.66 3.62
C ASP A 286 9.56 -7.26 4.02
N GLN A 287 8.63 -6.36 4.28
CA GLN A 287 8.93 -4.98 4.63
C GLN A 287 9.44 -4.86 6.07
N ILE A 288 8.82 -5.59 7.00
CA ILE A 288 9.21 -5.54 8.41
C ILE A 288 10.51 -6.31 8.66
N SER A 289 10.75 -7.43 7.98
CA SER A 289 12.03 -8.13 8.05
C SER A 289 13.18 -7.27 7.52
N THR A 290 12.97 -6.57 6.41
CA THR A 290 13.94 -5.60 5.88
C THR A 290 14.21 -4.48 6.88
N MET A 291 13.18 -3.93 7.49
CA MET A 291 13.31 -2.85 8.49
C MET A 291 14.07 -3.30 9.74
N ILE A 292 13.82 -4.50 10.24
CA ILE A 292 14.58 -5.08 11.37
C ILE A 292 16.05 -5.26 10.98
N HIS A 293 16.30 -5.74 9.77
CA HIS A 293 17.66 -5.92 9.26
C HIS A 293 18.42 -4.59 9.13
N GLU A 294 17.81 -3.59 8.49
CA GLU A 294 18.42 -2.28 8.25
C GLU A 294 18.61 -1.46 9.53
N SER A 295 17.71 -1.62 10.52
CA SER A 295 17.84 -0.94 11.82
C SER A 295 18.80 -1.63 12.78
N GLU A 296 19.41 -2.74 12.37
CA GLU A 296 20.26 -3.60 13.22
C GLU A 296 19.59 -4.00 14.55
N THR A 297 18.26 -4.15 14.51
CA THR A 297 17.49 -4.52 15.71
C THR A 297 17.65 -6.02 15.98
N ASP A 298 18.17 -6.35 17.16
CA ASP A 298 18.41 -7.72 17.61
C ASP A 298 17.12 -8.41 18.07
N ALA A 299 16.17 -8.63 17.17
CA ALA A 299 14.90 -9.28 17.44
C ALA A 299 14.60 -10.41 16.43
N ILE A 300 13.91 -11.44 16.89
CA ILE A 300 13.35 -12.48 16.03
C ILE A 300 11.95 -12.02 15.59
N LEU A 301 11.70 -11.97 14.28
CA LEU A 301 10.38 -11.72 13.72
C LEU A 301 9.73 -13.07 13.40
N VAL A 302 8.54 -13.30 13.95
CA VAL A 302 7.67 -14.44 13.67
C VAL A 302 6.37 -13.90 13.10
N SER A 303 6.17 -14.08 11.80
CA SER A 303 4.99 -13.52 11.14
C SER A 303 4.01 -14.62 10.77
N ILE A 304 2.74 -14.38 11.09
CA ILE A 304 1.64 -15.32 10.91
C ILE A 304 0.86 -14.90 9.68
N GLY A 305 0.81 -15.78 8.69
CA GLY A 305 0.08 -15.57 7.44
C GLY A 305 -0.85 -16.73 7.12
N TYR A 306 -1.58 -16.58 6.04
CA TYR A 306 -2.49 -17.56 5.52
C TYR A 306 -1.87 -18.27 4.31
N ARG A 307 -2.30 -19.51 4.04
CA ARG A 307 -1.76 -20.32 2.94
C ARG A 307 -2.08 -19.69 1.58
N ASP A 308 -3.28 -19.17 1.48
CA ASP A 308 -3.74 -18.47 0.29
C ASP A 308 -4.16 -17.05 0.68
N PHE A 309 -3.83 -16.12 -0.14
CA PHE A 309 -4.17 -14.74 0.11
C PHE A 309 -5.60 -14.39 -0.35
N ILE A 310 -6.14 -15.07 -1.33
CA ILE A 310 -7.55 -14.88 -1.72
C ILE A 310 -8.46 -15.23 -0.53
N GLU A 311 -8.11 -16.29 0.20
CA GLU A 311 -8.81 -16.72 1.40
C GLU A 311 -8.50 -15.86 2.63
N MET A 312 -7.34 -15.20 2.66
CA MET A 312 -6.86 -14.44 3.82
C MET A 312 -7.90 -13.44 4.33
N ASP A 313 -8.55 -12.67 3.45
CA ASP A 313 -9.50 -11.65 3.88
C ASP A 313 -10.67 -12.24 4.67
N SER A 314 -11.21 -13.36 4.23
CA SER A 314 -12.24 -14.10 4.95
C SER A 314 -11.72 -14.76 6.22
N LEU A 315 -10.51 -15.37 6.16
CA LEU A 315 -9.94 -16.10 7.28
C LEU A 315 -9.49 -15.15 8.40
N ARG A 316 -8.93 -13.98 8.07
CA ARG A 316 -8.58 -12.97 9.09
C ARG A 316 -9.81 -12.39 9.77
N ASN A 317 -10.95 -12.26 9.07
CA ASN A 317 -12.21 -11.87 9.67
C ASN A 317 -12.66 -12.88 10.72
N ARG A 318 -12.50 -14.19 10.47
CA ARG A 318 -12.74 -15.25 11.44
C ARG A 318 -11.79 -15.13 12.63
N ASP A 319 -10.48 -15.04 12.37
CA ASP A 319 -9.45 -15.27 13.38
C ASP A 319 -9.15 -14.04 14.25
N TYR A 320 -9.41 -12.83 13.76
CA TYR A 320 -9.07 -11.61 14.48
C TYR A 320 -10.23 -10.97 15.23
N THR A 321 -11.44 -11.50 15.11
CA THR A 321 -12.64 -10.85 15.61
C THR A 321 -13.32 -11.63 16.73
N PHE A 322 -13.96 -10.89 17.65
CA PHE A 322 -14.86 -11.35 18.69
C PHE A 322 -15.73 -10.16 19.18
N PRO A 323 -17.01 -10.33 19.44
CA PRO A 323 -17.84 -11.54 19.30
C PRO A 323 -18.16 -11.86 17.84
N PRO A 324 -18.76 -13.02 17.53
CA PRO A 324 -19.25 -13.30 16.20
C PRO A 324 -20.36 -12.31 15.81
N VAL A 325 -20.33 -11.82 14.58
CA VAL A 325 -21.36 -10.92 14.03
C VAL A 325 -22.17 -11.69 12.99
N LEU A 326 -23.45 -11.87 13.26
CA LEU A 326 -24.35 -12.54 12.34
C LEU A 326 -24.95 -11.53 11.35
N ASN A 327 -25.02 -11.92 10.08
CA ASN A 327 -25.69 -11.15 9.00
C ASN A 327 -25.00 -9.84 8.57
N GLN A 328 -23.76 -9.61 8.90
CA GLN A 328 -23.00 -8.49 8.35
C GLN A 328 -22.25 -8.94 7.09
N VAL A 329 -22.44 -8.22 5.98
CA VAL A 329 -21.74 -8.48 4.72
C VAL A 329 -20.21 -8.38 4.95
N GLY A 330 -19.46 -9.38 4.50
CA GLY A 330 -18.00 -9.44 4.70
C GLY A 330 -17.56 -10.17 5.98
N PHE A 331 -18.44 -10.37 6.97
CA PHE A 331 -18.13 -11.00 8.26
C PHE A 331 -18.88 -12.32 8.52
N ALA A 332 -19.26 -13.04 7.45
CA ALA A 332 -19.94 -14.35 7.58
C ALA A 332 -19.12 -15.35 8.41
N ALA A 333 -17.81 -15.30 8.36
CA ALA A 333 -16.91 -16.01 9.25
C ALA A 333 -16.30 -14.99 10.24
N SER A 334 -16.76 -14.96 11.50
CA SER A 334 -16.27 -14.04 12.52
C SER A 334 -16.34 -14.71 13.91
N GLY A 335 -15.67 -14.16 14.91
CA GLY A 335 -15.76 -14.57 16.30
C GLY A 335 -14.76 -15.63 16.76
N GLY A 336 -13.72 -15.92 15.98
CA GLY A 336 -12.71 -16.96 16.29
C GLY A 336 -11.47 -16.47 17.04
N ALA A 337 -11.45 -15.22 17.52
CA ALA A 337 -10.26 -14.63 18.16
C ALA A 337 -9.74 -15.43 19.37
N ASP A 338 -10.62 -16.04 20.15
CA ASP A 338 -10.23 -16.93 21.26
C ASP A 338 -9.41 -18.12 20.78
N SER A 339 -9.89 -18.80 19.74
CA SER A 339 -9.21 -19.97 19.16
C SER A 339 -7.86 -19.59 18.55
N PHE A 340 -7.79 -18.44 17.91
CA PHE A 340 -6.57 -17.94 17.30
C PHE A 340 -5.54 -17.48 18.37
N LEU A 341 -6.00 -16.81 19.43
CA LEU A 341 -5.14 -16.49 20.57
C LEU A 341 -4.59 -17.75 21.24
N LYS A 342 -5.43 -18.77 21.36
CA LYS A 342 -5.01 -20.07 21.90
C LYS A 342 -3.96 -20.75 21.00
N PHE A 343 -4.13 -20.72 19.69
CA PHE A 343 -3.12 -21.18 18.73
C PHE A 343 -1.78 -20.47 18.96
N ILE A 344 -1.78 -19.14 19.03
CA ILE A 344 -0.53 -18.39 19.23
C ILE A 344 0.13 -18.80 20.55
N LYS A 345 -0.62 -18.86 21.64
CA LYS A 345 -0.07 -19.09 22.99
C LYS A 345 0.33 -20.54 23.27
N GLU A 346 -0.48 -21.47 22.83
CA GLU A 346 -0.35 -22.88 23.24
C GLU A 346 0.33 -23.74 22.16
N GLU A 347 0.39 -23.27 20.91
CA GLU A 347 0.97 -24.03 19.80
C GLU A 347 2.17 -23.31 19.19
N LEU A 348 2.03 -22.06 18.72
CA LEU A 348 3.10 -21.34 18.02
C LEU A 348 4.22 -20.87 18.97
N MET A 349 3.90 -20.18 20.06
CA MET A 349 4.92 -19.70 21.02
C MET A 349 5.78 -20.83 21.58
N PRO A 350 5.22 -21.98 22.04
CA PRO A 350 6.03 -23.11 22.47
C PRO A 350 6.96 -23.65 21.38
N TYR A 351 6.48 -23.73 20.13
CA TYR A 351 7.29 -24.13 18.99
C TYR A 351 8.49 -23.19 18.79
N ILE A 352 8.26 -21.89 18.80
CA ILE A 352 9.30 -20.86 18.65
C ILE A 352 10.28 -20.91 19.82
N ASN A 353 9.80 -21.04 21.05
CA ASN A 353 10.64 -21.09 22.25
C ASN A 353 11.60 -22.30 22.27
N VAL A 354 11.19 -23.41 21.67
CA VAL A 354 12.05 -24.61 21.52
C VAL A 354 13.04 -24.44 20.36
N ALA A 355 12.57 -23.84 19.25
CA ALA A 355 13.37 -23.73 18.03
C ALA A 355 14.44 -22.65 18.12
N TYR A 356 14.18 -21.55 18.84
CA TYR A 356 15.03 -20.36 18.88
C TYR A 356 15.43 -19.95 20.31
N ALA A 357 16.48 -19.10 20.40
CA ALA A 357 16.92 -18.50 21.66
C ALA A 357 16.06 -17.26 22.00
N VAL A 358 14.94 -17.47 22.66
CA VAL A 358 13.87 -16.48 22.87
C VAL A 358 13.93 -15.86 24.25
N ASP A 359 13.75 -14.54 24.33
CA ASP A 359 13.43 -13.83 25.56
C ASP A 359 11.91 -13.83 25.77
N THR A 360 11.43 -14.79 26.54
CA THR A 360 9.99 -14.94 26.83
C THR A 360 9.41 -13.79 27.65
N SER A 361 10.24 -12.95 28.27
CA SER A 361 9.81 -11.76 28.99
C SER A 361 9.64 -10.52 28.09
N ASN A 362 10.10 -10.58 26.85
CA ASN A 362 10.04 -9.47 25.89
C ASN A 362 9.45 -9.93 24.55
N GLN A 363 8.17 -10.25 24.58
CA GLN A 363 7.40 -10.65 23.40
C GLN A 363 6.43 -9.54 23.00
N THR A 364 6.38 -9.26 21.71
CA THR A 364 5.58 -8.18 21.12
C THR A 364 4.55 -8.76 20.15
N LEU A 365 3.31 -8.28 20.18
CA LEU A 365 2.27 -8.58 19.19
C LEU A 365 1.98 -7.33 18.38
N MET A 366 2.02 -7.45 17.05
CA MET A 366 1.78 -6.33 16.10
C MET A 366 0.68 -6.67 15.12
N GLY A 367 -0.22 -5.72 14.87
CA GLY A 367 -1.27 -5.85 13.86
C GLY A 367 -1.84 -4.51 13.40
N HIS A 368 -2.42 -4.51 12.20
CA HIS A 368 -3.06 -3.36 11.56
C HIS A 368 -4.54 -3.65 11.28
N SER A 369 -5.38 -2.62 11.41
CA SER A 369 -6.82 -2.73 11.08
C SER A 369 -7.51 -3.79 11.97
N LEU A 370 -8.09 -4.85 11.39
CA LEU A 370 -8.59 -6.00 12.16
C LEU A 370 -7.49 -6.72 12.94
N GLY A 371 -6.24 -6.76 12.41
CA GLY A 371 -5.09 -7.24 13.19
C GLY A 371 -4.81 -6.34 14.40
N GLY A 372 -4.98 -5.02 14.27
CA GLY A 372 -4.92 -4.08 15.39
C GLY A 372 -6.06 -4.28 16.40
N TYR A 373 -7.25 -4.60 15.91
CA TYR A 373 -8.37 -5.03 16.77
C TYR A 373 -8.01 -6.28 17.57
N PHE A 374 -7.44 -7.31 16.93
CA PHE A 374 -7.00 -8.52 17.64
C PHE A 374 -5.89 -8.25 18.65
N VAL A 375 -4.97 -7.33 18.39
CA VAL A 375 -3.97 -6.89 19.38
C VAL A 375 -4.65 -6.33 20.62
N LEU A 376 -5.64 -5.44 20.46
CA LEU A 376 -6.41 -4.87 21.56
C LEU A 376 -7.28 -5.92 22.27
N TYR A 377 -7.87 -6.86 21.52
CA TYR A 377 -8.57 -8.00 22.09
C TYR A 377 -7.63 -8.83 22.98
N THR A 378 -6.42 -9.11 22.52
CA THR A 378 -5.40 -9.84 23.28
C THR A 378 -4.98 -9.06 24.53
N LEU A 379 -4.88 -7.74 24.47
CA LEU A 379 -4.64 -6.89 25.63
C LEU A 379 -5.80 -6.96 26.61
N LEU A 380 -7.05 -6.89 26.16
CA LEU A 380 -8.24 -7.06 27.00
C LEU A 380 -8.23 -8.40 27.75
N GLU A 381 -7.93 -9.50 27.04
CA GLU A 381 -7.82 -10.83 27.64
C GLU A 381 -6.66 -10.93 28.64
N SER A 382 -5.60 -10.15 28.47
CA SER A 382 -4.52 -10.08 29.47
C SER A 382 -4.97 -9.44 30.79
N PHE A 383 -5.89 -8.49 30.73
CA PHE A 383 -6.50 -7.89 31.92
C PHE A 383 -7.43 -8.86 32.65
N ARG A 384 -8.16 -9.68 31.88
CA ARG A 384 -9.13 -10.64 32.47
C ARG A 384 -8.47 -11.85 33.09
N ASN A 385 -7.45 -12.39 32.42
CA ASN A 385 -6.93 -13.71 32.72
C ASN A 385 -5.48 -13.71 33.23
N ASN A 386 -4.85 -12.54 33.37
CA ASN A 386 -3.48 -12.33 33.85
C ASN A 386 -2.40 -13.21 33.18
N ASN A 387 -2.64 -13.67 31.94
CA ASN A 387 -1.78 -14.66 31.27
C ASN A 387 -1.78 -14.56 29.74
N CYS A 388 -1.40 -13.42 29.16
CA CYS A 388 -1.30 -13.33 27.69
C CYS A 388 0.11 -13.30 27.10
N GLY A 389 1.14 -13.63 27.83
CA GLY A 389 2.48 -13.88 27.28
C GLY A 389 3.18 -12.68 26.60
N PHE A 390 2.45 -11.62 26.23
CA PHE A 390 3.01 -10.43 25.59
C PHE A 390 3.32 -9.32 26.59
N ARG A 391 4.43 -8.64 26.36
CA ARG A 391 4.80 -7.40 27.04
C ARG A 391 4.36 -6.18 26.27
N ASN A 392 4.53 -6.20 24.93
CA ASN A 392 4.26 -5.06 24.07
C ASN A 392 3.11 -5.39 23.11
N TYR A 393 2.21 -4.44 22.94
CA TYR A 393 1.03 -4.49 22.08
C TYR A 393 1.09 -3.33 21.10
N ILE A 394 1.05 -3.61 19.80
CA ILE A 394 1.19 -2.60 18.75
C ILE A 394 -0.02 -2.67 17.84
N ALA A 395 -0.93 -1.72 17.99
CA ALA A 395 -2.19 -1.66 17.25
C ALA A 395 -2.18 -0.46 16.31
N ALA A 396 -1.91 -0.69 15.03
CA ALA A 396 -1.98 0.34 13.99
C ALA A 396 -3.41 0.45 13.49
N SER A 397 -4.00 1.63 13.58
CA SER A 397 -5.38 1.93 13.12
C SER A 397 -6.39 0.81 13.36
N PRO A 398 -6.60 0.40 14.61
CA PRO A 398 -7.45 -0.74 14.93
C PRO A 398 -8.92 -0.48 14.53
N SER A 399 -9.62 -1.50 14.03
CA SER A 399 -11.04 -1.46 13.62
C SER A 399 -11.97 -1.38 14.83
N LEU A 400 -12.05 -0.20 15.45
CA LEU A 400 -12.74 0.01 16.74
C LEU A 400 -14.27 0.02 16.67
N ASP A 401 -14.82 0.13 15.48
CA ASP A 401 -16.27 0.11 15.18
C ASP A 401 -16.83 -1.31 15.08
N TYR A 402 -15.98 -2.34 14.99
CA TYR A 402 -16.40 -3.73 14.90
C TYR A 402 -17.36 -4.13 16.03
N ALA A 403 -18.44 -4.85 15.66
CA ALA A 403 -19.45 -5.40 16.58
C ALA A 403 -20.03 -4.33 17.54
N ASP A 404 -20.52 -3.22 16.97
CA ASP A 404 -21.08 -2.08 17.73
C ASP A 404 -20.12 -1.58 18.81
N LYS A 405 -18.83 -1.42 18.44
CA LYS A 405 -17.77 -0.91 19.33
C LYS A 405 -17.49 -1.82 20.53
N TYR A 406 -17.62 -3.13 20.33
CA TYR A 406 -17.49 -4.10 21.42
C TYR A 406 -16.26 -3.86 22.31
N LEU A 407 -15.05 -3.73 21.72
CA LEU A 407 -13.83 -3.52 22.52
C LEU A 407 -13.86 -2.23 23.34
N LEU A 408 -14.37 -1.14 22.78
CA LEU A 408 -14.50 0.13 23.50
C LEU A 408 -15.38 -0.03 24.73
N ASN A 409 -16.54 -0.66 24.58
CA ASN A 409 -17.46 -0.92 25.67
C ASN A 409 -16.79 -1.78 26.75
N GLN A 410 -16.05 -2.83 26.35
CA GLN A 410 -15.34 -3.68 27.30
C GLN A 410 -14.22 -2.95 28.05
N PHE A 411 -13.47 -2.06 27.40
CA PHE A 411 -12.43 -1.26 28.07
C PHE A 411 -13.01 -0.17 28.99
N GLN A 412 -14.19 0.35 28.70
CA GLN A 412 -14.89 1.29 29.60
C GLN A 412 -15.30 0.62 30.91
N ASP A 413 -15.85 -0.59 30.83
CA ASP A 413 -16.37 -1.33 31.96
C ASP A 413 -15.29 -2.11 32.76
N LEU A 414 -14.04 -2.10 32.25
CA LEU A 414 -12.98 -2.93 32.76
C LEU A 414 -12.46 -2.46 34.13
N THR A 415 -12.64 -3.27 35.16
CA THR A 415 -11.92 -3.12 36.42
C THR A 415 -10.55 -3.78 36.32
N VAL A 416 -9.48 -3.02 36.51
CA VAL A 416 -8.14 -3.49 36.29
C VAL A 416 -7.46 -3.94 37.55
N HIS A 417 -6.85 -5.13 37.50
CA HIS A 417 -5.91 -5.62 38.52
C HIS A 417 -4.48 -5.42 38.00
N ALA A 418 -3.48 -5.37 38.89
CA ALA A 418 -2.08 -5.21 38.51
C ALA A 418 -1.61 -6.31 37.54
N LEU A 419 -1.11 -5.91 36.36
CA LEU A 419 -0.75 -6.80 35.25
C LEU A 419 0.74 -7.05 35.05
N GLY A 420 1.56 -6.43 35.89
CA GLY A 420 2.98 -6.28 35.56
C GLY A 420 3.17 -5.25 34.42
N GLN A 421 4.44 -5.00 34.06
CA GLN A 421 4.77 -3.96 33.05
C GLN A 421 4.34 -4.38 31.64
N LYS A 422 3.33 -3.72 31.09
CA LYS A 422 2.88 -3.85 29.70
C LYS A 422 2.95 -2.51 28.98
N LYS A 423 3.20 -2.55 27.68
CA LYS A 423 3.26 -1.35 26.84
C LYS A 423 2.28 -1.49 25.68
N LEU A 424 1.52 -0.44 25.42
CA LEU A 424 0.65 -0.32 24.24
C LEU A 424 1.13 0.85 23.39
N LEU A 425 1.40 0.61 22.12
CA LEU A 425 1.43 1.65 21.10
C LEU A 425 0.18 1.51 20.25
N VAL A 426 -0.64 2.56 20.20
CA VAL A 426 -1.82 2.62 19.33
C VAL A 426 -1.75 3.86 18.47
N THR A 427 -2.07 3.72 17.18
CA THR A 427 -1.98 4.83 16.23
C THR A 427 -3.25 4.97 15.43
N PHE A 428 -3.45 6.16 14.82
CA PHE A 428 -4.58 6.44 13.96
C PHE A 428 -4.17 7.42 12.85
N GLY A 429 -4.76 7.30 11.66
CA GLY A 429 -4.54 8.22 10.55
C GLY A 429 -5.55 9.37 10.58
N GLY A 430 -5.07 10.61 10.61
CA GLY A 430 -5.93 11.80 10.70
C GLY A 430 -6.84 12.04 9.50
N LYS A 431 -6.66 11.27 8.40
CA LYS A 431 -7.51 11.31 7.21
C LYS A 431 -8.33 10.02 6.99
N GLU A 432 -8.37 9.10 7.94
CA GLU A 432 -9.16 7.85 7.81
C GLU A 432 -10.66 8.13 7.69
N ASP A 433 -11.18 9.03 8.54
CA ASP A 433 -12.60 9.41 8.57
C ASP A 433 -13.02 10.22 7.34
N GLY A 434 -12.51 10.12 6.23
CA GLY A 434 -12.92 10.85 5.01
C GLY A 434 -12.77 10.00 3.77
N GLU A 435 -12.26 8.79 3.91
CA GLU A 435 -11.99 7.92 2.77
C GLU A 435 -13.24 7.50 2.03
N ASP A 436 -14.36 7.33 2.73
CA ASP A 436 -15.65 6.93 2.16
C ASP A 436 -16.53 8.11 1.73
N GLY A 437 -16.00 9.34 1.72
CA GLY A 437 -16.72 10.55 1.33
C GLY A 437 -17.73 11.07 2.37
N GLY A 438 -17.68 10.54 3.60
CA GLY A 438 -18.43 11.02 4.76
C GLY A 438 -17.71 12.17 5.49
N SER A 439 -18.48 13.06 6.12
CA SER A 439 -17.94 14.11 7.02
C SER A 439 -17.88 13.65 8.48
N GLU A 440 -17.99 12.34 8.74
CA GLU A 440 -18.09 11.81 10.08
C GLU A 440 -16.69 11.58 10.68
N THR A 441 -16.53 11.91 11.97
CA THR A 441 -15.29 11.75 12.73
C THR A 441 -15.31 10.49 13.62
N ILE A 442 -16.06 9.47 13.21
CA ILE A 442 -16.39 8.31 14.07
C ILE A 442 -15.13 7.54 14.48
N GLY A 443 -14.20 7.32 13.55
CA GLY A 443 -12.96 6.60 13.82
C GLY A 443 -12.07 7.35 14.80
N MET A 444 -11.87 8.65 14.61
CA MET A 444 -11.11 9.52 15.50
C MET A 444 -11.74 9.60 16.89
N ASP A 445 -13.07 9.68 16.97
CA ASP A 445 -13.77 9.72 18.25
C ASP A 445 -13.63 8.39 18.99
N ASN A 446 -13.75 7.25 18.31
CA ASN A 446 -13.50 5.94 18.87
C ASN A 446 -12.05 5.80 19.39
N PHE A 447 -11.07 6.31 18.62
CA PHE A 447 -9.67 6.33 19.03
C PHE A 447 -9.46 7.15 20.30
N LYS A 448 -10.05 8.34 20.42
CA LYS A 448 -9.99 9.17 21.65
C LYS A 448 -10.68 8.52 22.84
N ILE A 449 -11.80 7.84 22.63
CA ILE A 449 -12.49 7.08 23.69
C ILE A 449 -11.55 5.97 24.18
N LEU A 450 -10.96 5.18 23.29
CA LEU A 450 -10.03 4.12 23.66
C LEU A 450 -8.88 4.65 24.50
N THR A 451 -8.16 5.65 23.98
CA THR A 451 -6.98 6.21 24.64
C THR A 451 -7.33 6.85 25.98
N GLY A 452 -8.45 7.55 26.05
CA GLY A 452 -8.96 8.13 27.32
C GLY A 452 -9.30 7.06 28.37
N CYS A 453 -9.96 5.96 27.96
CA CYS A 453 -10.27 4.84 28.87
C CYS A 453 -9.01 4.15 29.40
N LEU A 454 -8.00 4.02 28.58
CA LEU A 454 -6.77 3.31 28.94
C LEU A 454 -5.78 4.17 29.72
N SER A 455 -5.70 5.49 29.45
CA SER A 455 -4.83 6.42 30.18
C SER A 455 -5.18 6.50 31.68
N GLY A 456 -6.44 6.24 32.05
CA GLY A 456 -6.85 6.13 33.46
C GLY A 456 -6.43 4.82 34.16
N LYS A 457 -5.68 3.93 33.49
CA LYS A 457 -5.33 2.59 34.00
C LYS A 457 -3.82 2.40 34.23
N GLU A 458 -3.07 3.49 34.38
CA GLU A 458 -1.61 3.45 34.59
C GLU A 458 -1.21 2.69 35.86
N ASP A 459 -2.02 2.77 36.92
CA ASP A 459 -1.82 2.04 38.17
C ASP A 459 -1.82 0.51 37.99
N SER A 460 -2.32 0.02 36.85
CA SER A 460 -2.28 -1.41 36.51
C SER A 460 -0.94 -1.89 35.97
N GLY A 461 0.01 -1.01 35.74
CA GLY A 461 1.29 -1.31 35.09
C GLY A 461 1.26 -1.21 33.54
N LEU A 462 0.19 -0.67 32.95
CA LEU A 462 0.10 -0.40 31.52
C LEU A 462 0.68 0.97 31.19
N THR A 463 1.67 1.03 30.29
CA THR A 463 2.15 2.27 29.69
C THR A 463 1.57 2.40 28.29
N ILE A 464 0.97 3.55 27.97
CA ILE A 464 0.33 3.82 26.68
C ILE A 464 1.10 4.89 25.96
N THR A 465 1.29 4.66 24.67
CA THR A 465 1.73 5.66 23.67
C THR A 465 0.69 5.70 22.58
N ASP A 466 0.03 6.83 22.43
CA ASP A 466 -0.92 7.07 21.35
C ASP A 466 -0.33 8.08 20.35
N VAL A 467 -0.54 7.82 19.05
CA VAL A 467 -0.04 8.67 17.97
C VAL A 467 -1.10 8.84 16.90
N VAL A 468 -1.41 10.09 16.57
CA VAL A 468 -2.17 10.44 15.38
C VAL A 468 -1.21 10.91 14.29
N PHE A 469 -1.28 10.31 13.11
CA PHE A 469 -0.57 10.77 11.92
C PHE A 469 -1.47 11.71 11.10
N PRO A 470 -1.30 13.03 11.15
CA PRO A 470 -2.31 13.99 10.69
C PRO A 470 -2.68 13.89 9.21
N THR A 471 -1.74 13.43 8.37
CA THR A 471 -1.89 13.38 6.91
C THR A 471 -2.11 11.97 6.37
N PHE A 472 -2.12 10.95 7.23
CA PHE A 472 -2.19 9.55 6.82
C PHE A 472 -3.63 9.06 6.77
N ARG A 473 -3.88 8.21 5.81
CA ARG A 473 -5.09 7.40 5.67
C ARG A 473 -4.93 6.07 6.40
N HIS A 474 -5.97 5.25 6.39
CA HIS A 474 -5.98 3.97 7.08
C HIS A 474 -4.79 3.07 6.76
N MET A 475 -4.52 2.83 5.47
CA MET A 475 -3.43 1.95 5.04
C MET A 475 -2.03 2.54 5.23
N ASP A 476 -1.90 3.86 5.37
CA ASP A 476 -0.60 4.53 5.51
C ASP A 476 0.01 4.36 6.90
N THR A 477 -0.79 3.99 7.90
CA THR A 477 -0.39 3.97 9.32
C THR A 477 0.44 2.75 9.72
N ALA A 478 0.24 1.60 9.07
CA ALA A 478 0.84 0.31 9.46
C ALA A 478 2.37 0.39 9.58
N ILE A 479 3.05 0.74 8.48
CA ILE A 479 4.50 0.71 8.40
C ILE A 479 5.18 1.72 9.33
N PRO A 480 4.74 2.98 9.41
CA PRO A 480 5.29 3.93 10.37
C PRO A 480 5.10 3.51 11.83
N THR A 481 3.94 2.89 12.15
CA THR A 481 3.67 2.37 13.49
C THR A 481 4.59 1.22 13.85
N PHE A 482 4.75 0.26 12.95
CA PHE A 482 5.62 -0.90 13.18
C PHE A 482 7.08 -0.47 13.26
N GLY A 483 7.53 0.46 12.42
CA GLY A 483 8.86 1.03 12.48
C GLY A 483 9.15 1.73 13.80
N LYS A 484 8.21 2.57 14.27
CA LYS A 484 8.32 3.21 15.59
C LYS A 484 8.42 2.18 16.71
N ALA A 485 7.59 1.13 16.68
CA ALA A 485 7.64 0.07 17.68
C ALA A 485 8.96 -0.70 17.69
N ILE A 486 9.52 -1.02 16.52
CA ILE A 486 10.80 -1.72 16.38
C ILE A 486 11.93 -0.89 17.03
N LEU A 487 11.98 0.39 16.76
CA LEU A 487 13.03 1.27 17.24
C LEU A 487 12.91 1.60 18.74
N GLU A 488 11.70 1.78 19.26
CA GLU A 488 11.48 2.33 20.61
C GLU A 488 11.08 1.28 21.65
N MET A 489 10.47 0.17 21.24
CA MET A 489 9.92 -0.80 22.19
C MET A 489 10.56 -2.19 22.10
N VAL A 490 11.02 -2.57 20.93
CA VAL A 490 11.63 -3.89 20.67
C VAL A 490 13.13 -3.85 20.86
N ARG A 491 13.78 -2.77 20.44
CA ARG A 491 15.23 -2.59 20.59
C ARG A 491 15.58 -2.59 22.08
N ARG A 492 16.56 -3.38 22.46
CA ARG A 492 17.13 -3.31 23.82
C ARG A 492 17.92 -2.00 23.97
N GLU A 493 17.75 -1.32 25.09
CA GLU A 493 18.59 -0.23 25.52
C GLU A 493 20.05 -0.68 25.76
#